data_8319a9569307be7d8d74d3d1e5e7805d
#
_entry.id   8319a9569307be7d8d74d3d1e5e7805d
#
_cell.length_a   1.000
_cell.length_b   1.000
_cell.length_c   1.000
_cell.angle_alpha   90.00
_cell.angle_beta   90.00
_cell.angle_gamma   90.00
#
_symmetry.space_group_name_H-M   'P 1'
#
loop_
_entity.id
_entity.type
_entity.pdbx_description
1 polymer ?
#
loop_
_entity_poly.entity_id
_entity_poly.type
_entity_poly.pdbx_seq_one_letter_code
_entity_poly.pdbx_strand_id
1 'polypeptide(L)'
;MVLSLEEAIKQKDQTGVFAHHEFGESLDVIRSIETNAHQVIEEEYETGYQEHVYLEPQGMLGIYKEDEILVVGSMQCLYYVKDALITALACADDGVRVIQSATGRGFGGKEDFPSMMACHVADTVQHNAVIEK
;
A
#
# COMPACT_ATOMS: atom_id res chain seq x y z
N MET A 1 -10.79 -17.44 6.01
CA MET A 1 -10.11 -16.17 6.34
C MET A 1 -8.90 -16.52 7.19
N VAL A 2 -7.72 -16.17 6.73
CA VAL A 2 -6.47 -16.40 7.47
C VAL A 2 -6.32 -15.28 8.51
N LEU A 3 -6.10 -15.62 9.76
CA LEU A 3 -6.08 -14.68 10.89
C LEU A 3 -4.67 -14.45 11.47
N SER A 4 -3.70 -15.28 11.11
CA SER A 4 -2.32 -15.13 11.57
C SER A 4 -1.31 -15.40 10.46
N LEU A 5 -0.10 -14.87 10.63
CA LEU A 5 1.01 -15.10 9.71
C LEU A 5 1.40 -16.59 9.66
N GLU A 6 1.44 -17.25 10.80
CA GLU A 6 1.78 -18.68 10.90
C GLU A 6 0.77 -19.55 10.14
N GLU A 7 -0.50 -19.18 10.19
CA GLU A 7 -1.57 -19.88 9.49
C GLU A 7 -1.49 -19.65 7.98
N ALA A 8 -1.18 -18.45 7.54
CA ALA A 8 -0.94 -18.11 6.13
C ALA A 8 0.24 -18.91 5.56
N ILE A 9 1.36 -18.95 6.26
CA ILE A 9 2.54 -19.72 5.88
C ILE A 9 2.20 -21.21 5.77
N LYS A 10 1.47 -21.76 6.74
CA LYS A 10 1.07 -23.17 6.81
C LYS A 10 0.16 -23.58 5.64
N GLN A 11 -0.76 -22.70 5.28
CA GLN A 11 -1.72 -22.89 4.18
C GLN A 11 -1.12 -22.51 2.82
N LYS A 12 0.09 -21.93 2.78
CA LYS A 12 0.70 -21.35 1.58
C LYS A 12 -0.25 -20.35 0.90
N ASP A 13 -0.98 -19.59 1.70
CA ASP A 13 -1.92 -18.60 1.22
C ASP A 13 -1.15 -17.41 0.62
N GLN A 14 -1.40 -17.13 -0.64
CA GLN A 14 -0.77 -16.06 -1.41
C GLN A 14 -1.78 -15.00 -1.89
N THR A 15 -2.99 -15.01 -1.36
CA THR A 15 -4.04 -14.09 -1.81
C THR A 15 -3.71 -12.60 -1.61
N GLY A 16 -2.75 -12.28 -0.74
CA GLY A 16 -2.28 -10.91 -0.52
C GLY A 16 -0.94 -10.57 -1.16
N VAL A 17 -0.39 -11.42 -2.02
CA VAL A 17 0.90 -11.15 -2.66
C VAL A 17 0.71 -10.23 -3.87
N PHE A 18 1.24 -9.00 -3.78
CA PHE A 18 1.20 -8.02 -4.88
C PHE A 18 2.30 -8.24 -5.90
N ALA A 19 3.48 -8.63 -5.44
CA ALA A 19 4.62 -8.89 -6.29
C ALA A 19 5.49 -9.98 -5.69
N HIS A 20 6.07 -10.81 -6.55
CA HIS A 20 7.12 -11.76 -6.20
C HIS A 20 8.35 -11.38 -7.01
N HIS A 21 9.45 -11.11 -6.32
CA HIS A 21 10.73 -10.82 -6.94
C HIS A 21 11.76 -11.82 -6.43
N GLU A 22 12.45 -12.47 -7.35
CA GLU A 22 13.51 -13.39 -7.03
C GLU A 22 14.81 -12.90 -7.70
N PHE A 23 15.82 -12.66 -6.90
CA PHE A 23 17.13 -12.20 -7.34
C PHE A 23 18.21 -13.09 -6.75
N GLY A 24 19.21 -13.36 -7.53
CA GLY A 24 20.39 -14.09 -7.08
C GLY A 24 20.74 -15.27 -7.97
N GLU A 25 21.70 -16.02 -7.52
CA GLU A 25 22.21 -17.20 -8.20
C GLU A 25 21.40 -18.45 -7.81
N SER A 26 21.57 -19.52 -8.59
CA SER A 26 20.97 -20.81 -8.24
C SER A 26 21.48 -21.33 -6.90
N LEU A 27 20.68 -22.14 -6.22
CA LEU A 27 21.06 -22.73 -4.93
C LEU A 27 22.39 -23.52 -4.99
N ASP A 28 22.71 -24.13 -6.13
CA ASP A 28 23.97 -24.88 -6.31
C ASP A 28 25.15 -23.93 -6.36
N VAL A 29 25.01 -22.74 -6.98
CA VAL A 29 26.06 -21.72 -6.99
C VAL A 29 26.25 -21.15 -5.60
N ILE A 30 25.15 -20.85 -4.88
CA ILE A 30 25.21 -20.35 -3.49
C ILE A 30 25.96 -21.36 -2.60
N ARG A 31 25.61 -22.64 -2.63
CA ARG A 31 26.29 -23.69 -1.87
C ARG A 31 27.76 -23.81 -2.22
N SER A 32 28.12 -23.64 -3.50
CA SER A 32 29.50 -23.63 -3.93
C SER A 32 30.28 -22.45 -3.37
N ILE A 33 29.67 -21.28 -3.32
CA ILE A 33 30.25 -20.07 -2.73
C ILE A 33 30.49 -20.28 -1.23
N GLU A 34 29.49 -20.77 -0.49
CA GLU A 34 29.59 -21.07 0.94
C GLU A 34 30.73 -22.08 1.23
N THR A 35 30.81 -23.15 0.44
CA THR A 35 31.83 -24.19 0.62
C THR A 35 33.26 -23.67 0.40
N ASN A 36 33.42 -22.68 -0.50
CA ASN A 36 34.72 -22.11 -0.84
C ASN A 36 35.03 -20.80 -0.10
N ALA A 37 34.08 -20.28 0.68
CA ALA A 37 34.28 -19.07 1.44
C ALA A 37 35.32 -19.25 2.56
N HIS A 38 36.17 -18.26 2.79
CA HIS A 38 37.10 -18.25 3.90
C HIS A 38 36.39 -18.22 5.25
N GLN A 39 35.29 -17.53 5.30
CA GLN A 39 34.43 -17.42 6.47
C GLN A 39 32.98 -17.22 6.03
N VAL A 40 32.05 -17.92 6.67
CA VAL A 40 30.61 -17.73 6.54
C VAL A 40 30.10 -17.20 7.87
N ILE A 41 29.28 -16.14 7.83
CA ILE A 41 28.59 -15.57 8.99
C ILE A 41 27.10 -15.75 8.71
N GLU A 42 26.40 -16.39 9.66
CA GLU A 42 24.96 -16.58 9.62
C GLU A 42 24.40 -16.02 10.92
N GLU A 43 23.44 -15.11 10.79
CA GLU A 43 22.80 -14.47 11.92
C GLU A 43 21.30 -14.32 11.68
N GLU A 44 20.52 -14.34 12.73
CA GLU A 44 19.09 -14.09 12.70
C GLU A 44 18.79 -12.73 13.35
N TYR A 45 18.00 -11.91 12.64
CA TYR A 45 17.59 -10.60 13.10
C TYR A 45 16.06 -10.56 13.27
N GLU A 46 15.60 -10.11 14.42
CA GLU A 46 14.18 -9.93 14.71
C GLU A 46 13.89 -8.47 15.04
N THR A 47 12.86 -7.91 14.40
CA THR A 47 12.35 -6.58 14.74
C THR A 47 10.89 -6.68 15.12
N GLY A 48 10.50 -5.98 16.19
CA GLY A 48 9.09 -5.86 16.57
C GLY A 48 8.32 -4.91 15.66
N TYR A 49 7.00 -4.88 15.81
CA TYR A 49 6.13 -3.91 15.14
C TYR A 49 6.48 -2.51 15.59
N GLN A 50 6.50 -1.60 14.62
CA GLN A 50 6.77 -0.18 14.86
C GLN A 50 5.68 0.66 14.22
N GLU A 51 5.26 1.72 14.92
CA GLU A 51 4.33 2.73 14.45
C GLU A 51 5.06 4.05 14.25
N HIS A 52 4.77 4.75 13.16
CA HIS A 52 5.41 6.03 12.81
C HIS A 52 5.05 7.15 13.78
N VAL A 53 3.91 7.05 14.47
CA VAL A 53 3.42 8.00 15.48
C VAL A 53 3.51 9.45 15.03
N TYR A 54 3.04 9.74 13.81
CA TYR A 54 2.97 11.10 13.28
C TYR A 54 1.90 11.92 14.03
N LEU A 55 2.26 13.15 14.40
CA LEU A 55 1.38 14.03 15.19
C LEU A 55 0.20 14.58 14.40
N GLU A 56 0.34 14.76 13.10
CA GLU A 56 -0.76 15.17 12.23
C GLU A 56 -1.61 13.95 11.87
N PRO A 57 -2.87 13.86 12.36
CA PRO A 57 -3.75 12.76 12.00
C PRO A 57 -3.95 12.67 10.49
N GLN A 58 -4.28 11.48 10.02
CA GLN A 58 -4.70 11.29 8.64
C GLN A 58 -6.11 11.82 8.42
N GLY A 59 -6.35 12.44 7.27
CA GLY A 59 -7.67 12.92 6.90
C GLY A 59 -7.82 12.92 5.39
N MET A 60 -9.01 12.52 4.93
CA MET A 60 -9.37 12.45 3.52
C MET A 60 -10.75 13.04 3.31
N LEU A 61 -10.90 13.84 2.26
CA LEU A 61 -12.18 14.37 1.79
C LEU A 61 -12.41 13.85 0.37
N GLY A 62 -13.55 13.20 0.13
CA GLY A 62 -14.01 12.80 -1.19
C GLY A 62 -15.14 13.72 -1.66
N ILE A 63 -15.13 14.07 -2.93
CA ILE A 63 -16.16 14.83 -3.62
C ILE A 63 -16.44 14.14 -4.96
N TYR A 64 -17.72 13.88 -5.25
CA TYR A 64 -18.15 13.39 -6.55
C TYR A 64 -19.03 14.46 -7.23
N LYS A 65 -18.62 14.88 -8.41
CA LYS A 65 -19.36 15.91 -9.17
C LYS A 65 -19.08 15.74 -10.67
N GLU A 66 -20.15 15.78 -11.49
CA GLU A 66 -20.03 15.78 -12.95
C GLU A 66 -19.23 14.56 -13.48
N ASP A 67 -19.45 13.40 -12.84
CA ASP A 67 -18.76 12.14 -13.13
C ASP A 67 -17.24 12.15 -12.85
N GLU A 68 -16.72 13.18 -12.17
CA GLU A 68 -15.35 13.25 -11.67
C GLU A 68 -15.30 12.99 -10.15
N ILE A 69 -14.32 12.22 -9.72
CA ILE A 69 -14.00 12.00 -8.31
C ILE A 69 -12.81 12.87 -7.93
N LEU A 70 -13.02 13.76 -6.99
CA LEU A 70 -11.96 14.55 -6.38
C LEU A 70 -11.69 14.04 -4.97
N VAL A 71 -10.43 13.72 -4.69
CA VAL A 71 -9.95 13.37 -3.34
C VAL A 71 -8.93 14.41 -2.89
N VAL A 72 -9.13 14.95 -1.69
CA VAL A 72 -8.21 15.91 -1.05
C VAL A 72 -7.78 15.36 0.29
N GLY A 73 -6.49 15.31 0.56
CA GLY A 73 -6.03 14.80 1.85
C GLY A 73 -4.55 14.94 2.12
N SER A 74 -4.17 14.53 3.33
CA SER A 74 -2.80 14.47 3.79
C SER A 74 -2.16 13.17 3.31
N MET A 75 -1.15 13.27 2.43
CA MET A 75 -0.45 12.13 1.84
C MET A 75 0.96 12.50 1.43
N GLN A 76 1.86 11.54 1.37
CA GLN A 76 3.24 11.72 0.91
C GLN A 76 3.41 11.34 -0.57
N CYS A 77 2.66 10.34 -1.03
CA CYS A 77 2.75 9.77 -2.38
C CYS A 77 1.44 9.95 -3.15
N LEU A 78 1.24 11.12 -3.77
CA LEU A 78 0.02 11.50 -4.50
C LEU A 78 -0.30 10.51 -5.62
N TYR A 79 0.69 10.08 -6.38
CA TYR A 79 0.50 9.18 -7.51
C TYR A 79 0.11 7.75 -7.07
N TYR A 80 0.60 7.27 -5.94
CA TYR A 80 0.16 5.98 -5.37
C TYR A 80 -1.33 6.02 -5.05
N VAL A 81 -1.79 7.11 -4.46
CA VAL A 81 -3.22 7.31 -4.17
C VAL A 81 -4.05 7.37 -5.45
N LYS A 82 -3.56 8.06 -6.48
CA LYS A 82 -4.24 8.16 -7.77
C LYS A 82 -4.35 6.79 -8.45
N ASP A 83 -3.28 6.05 -8.52
CA ASP A 83 -3.24 4.72 -9.15
C ASP A 83 -4.13 3.72 -8.41
N ALA A 84 -4.16 3.80 -7.08
CA ALA A 84 -5.06 3.00 -6.26
C ALA A 84 -6.53 3.30 -6.54
N LEU A 85 -6.90 4.58 -6.68
CA LEU A 85 -8.26 5.00 -7.01
C LEU A 85 -8.69 4.50 -8.40
N ILE A 86 -7.86 4.68 -9.42
CA ILE A 86 -8.12 4.21 -10.78
C ILE A 86 -8.35 2.70 -10.78
N THR A 87 -7.52 1.96 -10.07
CA THR A 87 -7.61 0.51 -9.96
C THR A 87 -8.86 0.06 -9.21
N ALA A 88 -9.13 0.65 -8.04
CA ALA A 88 -10.24 0.24 -7.17
C ALA A 88 -11.61 0.59 -7.76
N LEU A 89 -11.72 1.73 -8.44
CA LEU A 89 -12.99 2.20 -9.01
C LEU A 89 -13.16 1.82 -10.49
N ALA A 90 -12.16 1.16 -11.09
CA ALA A 90 -12.12 0.78 -12.49
C ALA A 90 -12.48 1.96 -13.44
N CYS A 91 -12.00 3.16 -13.12
CA CYS A 91 -12.27 4.38 -13.89
C CYS A 91 -11.07 4.79 -14.75
N ALA A 92 -11.30 5.73 -15.66
CA ALA A 92 -10.23 6.32 -16.48
C ALA A 92 -9.37 7.30 -15.67
N ASP A 93 -8.17 7.59 -16.16
CA ASP A 93 -7.21 8.49 -15.50
C ASP A 93 -7.75 9.92 -15.32
N ASP A 94 -8.58 10.38 -16.23
CA ASP A 94 -9.22 11.71 -16.21
C ASP A 94 -10.50 11.75 -15.34
N GLY A 95 -11.03 10.60 -14.93
CA GLY A 95 -12.16 10.50 -14.00
C GLY A 95 -11.78 10.73 -12.53
N VAL A 96 -10.49 10.83 -12.21
CA VAL A 96 -9.99 10.98 -10.84
C VAL A 96 -9.00 12.12 -10.72
N ARG A 97 -9.24 12.99 -9.76
CA ARG A 97 -8.34 14.06 -9.37
C ARG A 97 -7.94 13.93 -7.90
N VAL A 98 -6.65 13.98 -7.63
CA VAL A 98 -6.10 13.94 -6.27
C VAL A 98 -5.39 15.24 -5.96
N ILE A 99 -5.70 15.84 -4.83
CA ILE A 99 -5.04 17.05 -4.31
C ILE A 99 -4.41 16.73 -2.97
N GLN A 100 -3.09 16.86 -2.91
CA GLN A 100 -2.36 16.77 -1.66
C GLN A 100 -2.54 18.08 -0.87
N SER A 101 -3.08 17.97 0.34
CA SER A 101 -3.07 19.06 1.32
C SER A 101 -1.68 19.23 1.93
N ALA A 102 -1.47 20.30 2.68
CA ALA A 102 -0.26 20.44 3.49
C ALA A 102 -0.13 19.19 4.39
N THR A 103 1.00 18.50 4.27
CA THR A 103 1.23 17.22 4.95
C THR A 103 2.36 17.39 5.95
N GLY A 104 2.07 17.13 7.23
CA GLY A 104 3.03 17.22 8.32
C GLY A 104 3.57 15.86 8.76
N ARG A 105 4.89 15.80 8.99
CA ARG A 105 5.61 14.75 9.76
C ARG A 105 5.12 13.32 9.49
N GLY A 106 5.01 12.92 8.22
CA GLY A 106 4.48 11.61 7.84
C GLY A 106 5.41 10.44 8.17
N PHE A 107 6.73 10.65 8.11
CA PHE A 107 7.77 9.63 8.41
C PHE A 107 7.59 8.31 7.63
N GLY A 108 7.00 8.37 6.41
CA GLY A 108 6.62 7.19 5.65
C GLY A 108 5.21 6.66 5.93
N GLY A 109 4.60 6.99 7.07
CA GLY A 109 3.26 6.51 7.45
C GLY A 109 2.11 7.11 6.62
N LYS A 110 2.41 8.07 5.73
CA LYS A 110 1.44 8.69 4.83
C LYS A 110 1.74 8.40 3.35
N GLU A 111 2.42 7.30 3.07
CA GLU A 111 2.68 6.83 1.70
C GLU A 111 1.54 5.94 1.19
N ASP A 112 1.44 4.72 1.66
CA ASP A 112 0.48 3.73 1.16
C ASP A 112 -0.88 3.80 1.86
N PHE A 113 -0.90 3.99 3.17
CA PHE A 113 -2.13 4.00 3.96
C PHE A 113 -3.19 5.00 3.47
N PRO A 114 -2.84 6.22 3.02
CA PRO A 114 -3.80 7.15 2.43
C PRO A 114 -4.60 6.59 1.26
N SER A 115 -4.05 5.64 0.50
CA SER A 115 -4.74 5.00 -0.63
C SER A 115 -6.00 4.27 -0.19
N MET A 116 -5.98 3.56 0.93
CA MET A 116 -7.16 2.88 1.46
C MET A 116 -8.25 3.86 1.87
N MET A 117 -7.86 4.96 2.55
CA MET A 117 -8.82 6.01 2.95
C MET A 117 -9.40 6.72 1.73
N ALA A 118 -8.57 7.02 0.73
CA ALA A 118 -9.00 7.66 -0.51
C ALA A 118 -10.02 6.80 -1.25
N CYS A 119 -9.75 5.52 -1.43
CA CYS A 119 -10.66 4.58 -2.07
C CYS A 119 -11.99 4.49 -1.31
N HIS A 120 -11.95 4.41 0.01
CA HIS A 120 -13.17 4.34 0.83
C HIS A 120 -14.04 5.59 0.70
N VAL A 121 -13.47 6.79 0.81
CA VAL A 121 -14.27 8.02 0.68
C VAL A 121 -14.77 8.24 -0.73
N ALA A 122 -13.99 7.88 -1.75
CA ALA A 122 -14.37 7.99 -3.15
C ALA A 122 -15.55 7.05 -3.49
N ASP A 123 -15.47 5.79 -3.09
CA ASP A 123 -16.56 4.82 -3.25
C ASP A 123 -17.82 5.28 -2.54
N THR A 124 -17.71 5.79 -1.31
CA THR A 124 -18.84 6.28 -0.52
C THR A 124 -19.54 7.46 -1.21
N VAL A 125 -18.81 8.45 -1.70
CA VAL A 125 -19.44 9.63 -2.34
C VAL A 125 -20.04 9.30 -3.69
N GLN A 126 -19.40 8.38 -4.45
CA GLN A 126 -19.93 7.91 -5.73
C GLN A 126 -21.23 7.14 -5.55
N HIS A 127 -21.28 6.23 -4.58
CA HIS A 127 -22.51 5.48 -4.26
C HIS A 127 -23.65 6.39 -3.83
N ASN A 128 -23.40 7.34 -2.93
CA ASN A 128 -24.43 8.26 -2.46
C ASN A 128 -24.98 9.14 -3.60
N ALA A 129 -24.12 9.60 -4.50
CA ALA A 129 -24.55 10.40 -5.65
C ALA A 129 -25.45 9.63 -6.64
N VAL A 130 -25.30 8.30 -6.72
CA VAL A 130 -26.17 7.45 -7.55
C VAL A 130 -27.55 7.25 -6.92
N ILE A 131 -27.65 7.27 -5.59
CA ILE A 131 -28.92 7.10 -4.87
C ILE A 131 -29.77 8.38 -4.94
N GLU A 132 -29.16 9.55 -5.09
CA GLU A 132 -29.86 10.84 -5.16
C GLU A 132 -30.38 11.20 -6.57
N LYS A 133 -30.07 10.42 -7.60
CA LYS A 133 -30.56 10.57 -8.98
C LYS A 133 -31.75 9.67 -9.26
#